data_2f1db7dde4f45830482b729e77132161
#
_entry.id   2f1db7dde4f45830482b729e77132161
#
_cell.length_a   1.000
_cell.length_b   1.000
_cell.length_c   1.000
_cell.angle_alpha   90.00
_cell.angle_beta   90.00
_cell.angle_gamma   90.00
#
_symmetry.space_group_name_H-M   'P 1'
#
loop_
_entity.id
_entity.type
_entity.pdbx_description
1 polymer ?
#
loop_
_entity_poly.entity_id
_entity_poly.type
_entity_poly.pdbx_seq_one_letter_code
_entity_poly.pdbx_strand_id
1 'polypeptide(L)'
;VPAAFVGHPLAKQLPLKNPIVEAKHQLGLSAHEMHVALLPGSRRGEIDRLLPLLIGAAEILHKKYPELEFLIPAINDARKQQIEHGIQNLDVTLKSKIYILENTDAESKIGRMVMNASDIVALASGTATLEAMLLHRPMVTFYKLHWLTYMIAKFLVKIPYYSLPNIIAGKKVIQELIQADATPEHLASEIEKLMDNETAHIQMMQHLSMHKQLISGDTENPVDAILNCLKTS
;
A
#
# COMPACT_ATOMS: atom_id res chain seq x y z
N VAL A 1 0.31 -32.74 -0.17
CA VAL A 1 1.68 -32.46 0.30
C VAL A 1 1.55 -31.86 1.70
N PRO A 2 2.28 -32.40 2.72
CA PRO A 2 2.32 -31.78 4.03
C PRO A 2 2.82 -30.35 3.94
N ALA A 3 2.18 -29.42 4.64
CA ALA A 3 2.57 -28.03 4.67
C ALA A 3 2.52 -27.51 6.11
N ALA A 4 3.54 -26.74 6.51
CA ALA A 4 3.61 -26.08 7.80
C ALA A 4 3.81 -24.59 7.60
N PHE A 5 3.07 -23.76 8.34
CA PHE A 5 3.24 -22.32 8.32
C PHE A 5 4.33 -21.92 9.31
N VAL A 6 5.43 -21.37 8.79
CA VAL A 6 6.61 -20.98 9.58
C VAL A 6 6.67 -19.47 9.90
N GLY A 7 5.57 -18.78 9.71
CA GLY A 7 5.51 -17.32 9.79
C GLY A 7 6.03 -16.65 8.52
N HIS A 8 6.02 -15.31 8.51
CA HIS A 8 6.48 -14.53 7.36
C HIS A 8 7.74 -13.75 7.71
N PRO A 9 8.85 -13.87 6.93
CA PRO A 9 10.12 -13.20 7.26
C PRO A 9 9.99 -11.68 7.43
N LEU A 10 9.19 -11.03 6.58
CA LEU A 10 8.96 -9.59 6.67
C LEU A 10 8.22 -9.18 7.94
N ALA A 11 7.29 -10.02 8.43
CA ALA A 11 6.58 -9.77 9.68
C ALA A 11 7.52 -9.80 10.89
N LYS A 12 8.54 -10.67 10.86
CA LYS A 12 9.57 -10.72 11.91
C LYS A 12 10.56 -9.53 11.86
N GLN A 13 10.72 -8.91 10.70
CA GLN A 13 11.64 -7.78 10.50
C GLN A 13 11.01 -6.43 10.89
N LEU A 14 9.69 -6.30 10.78
CA LEU A 14 9.00 -5.05 11.06
C LEU A 14 8.52 -5.01 12.52
N PRO A 15 8.71 -3.89 13.24
CA PRO A 15 8.29 -3.80 14.62
C PRO A 15 6.76 -3.71 14.73
N LEU A 16 6.21 -4.23 15.85
CA LEU A 16 4.78 -4.10 16.16
C LEU A 16 4.36 -2.67 16.52
N LYS A 17 5.31 -1.78 16.80
CA LYS A 17 5.07 -0.36 17.04
C LYS A 17 5.75 0.43 15.92
N ASN A 18 4.96 1.15 15.16
CA ASN A 18 5.43 1.97 14.03
C ASN A 18 4.95 3.43 14.26
N PRO A 19 5.67 4.22 15.07
CA PRO A 19 5.26 5.57 15.42
C PRO A 19 5.34 6.47 14.18
N ILE A 20 4.19 7.01 13.79
CA ILE A 20 4.05 7.82 12.58
C ILE A 20 4.80 9.15 12.69
N VAL A 21 4.84 9.72 13.88
CA VAL A 21 5.49 11.04 14.12
C VAL A 21 6.99 10.98 13.82
N GLU A 22 7.67 9.91 14.27
CA GLU A 22 9.10 9.73 13.97
C GLU A 22 9.33 9.48 12.47
N ALA A 23 8.44 8.72 11.83
CA ALA A 23 8.53 8.46 10.39
C ALA A 23 8.32 9.77 9.58
N LYS A 24 7.36 10.61 9.96
CA LYS A 24 7.16 11.94 9.37
C LYS A 24 8.41 12.81 9.54
N HIS A 25 8.96 12.85 10.74
CA HIS A 25 10.18 13.62 11.04
C HIS A 25 11.39 13.18 10.20
N GLN A 26 11.58 11.86 9.99
CA GLN A 26 12.65 11.32 9.15
C GLN A 26 12.57 11.79 7.70
N LEU A 27 11.38 12.08 7.20
CA LEU A 27 11.14 12.62 5.86
C LEU A 27 11.02 14.14 5.81
N GLY A 28 11.23 14.84 6.94
CA GLY A 28 11.09 16.30 7.02
C GLY A 28 9.64 16.80 6.88
N LEU A 29 8.67 15.93 7.19
CA LEU A 29 7.24 16.24 7.08
C LEU A 29 6.68 16.79 8.40
N SER A 30 5.61 17.58 8.30
CA SER A 30 4.87 18.08 9.46
C SER A 30 4.19 16.94 10.22
N ALA A 31 4.34 16.91 11.54
CA ALA A 31 3.64 15.94 12.37
C ALA A 31 2.13 16.22 12.48
N HIS A 32 1.71 17.45 12.22
CA HIS A 32 0.33 17.92 12.39
C HIS A 32 -0.52 17.78 11.12
N GLU A 33 0.13 17.71 9.95
CA GLU A 33 -0.56 17.59 8.67
C GLU A 33 -0.92 16.11 8.39
N MET A 34 -2.07 15.91 7.75
CA MET A 34 -2.48 14.59 7.28
C MET A 34 -1.83 14.30 5.93
N HIS A 35 -1.18 13.14 5.83
CA HIS A 35 -0.50 12.70 4.62
C HIS A 35 -1.14 11.44 4.04
N VAL A 36 -1.41 11.46 2.74
CA VAL A 36 -1.87 10.31 1.97
C VAL A 36 -0.75 9.83 1.04
N ALA A 37 -0.29 8.60 1.25
CA ALA A 37 0.65 7.98 0.32
C ALA A 37 -0.07 7.53 -0.95
N LEU A 38 0.46 7.91 -2.11
CA LEU A 38 -0.02 7.52 -3.43
C LEU A 38 1.04 6.65 -4.12
N LEU A 39 0.83 5.33 -4.16
CA LEU A 39 1.80 4.38 -4.71
C LEU A 39 1.31 3.82 -6.05
N PRO A 40 1.76 4.36 -7.18
CA PRO A 40 1.34 3.91 -8.52
C PRO A 40 2.01 2.60 -8.96
N GLY A 41 2.91 2.05 -8.15
CA GLY A 41 3.78 0.94 -8.51
C GLY A 41 5.21 1.39 -8.79
N SER A 42 6.07 0.43 -9.18
CA SER A 42 7.50 0.67 -9.39
C SER A 42 7.93 0.59 -10.86
N ARG A 43 7.13 -0.05 -11.71
CA ARG A 43 7.42 -0.23 -13.11
C ARG A 43 6.85 0.90 -13.96
N ARG A 44 7.56 1.24 -15.06
CA ARG A 44 7.12 2.30 -15.97
C ARG A 44 5.66 2.17 -16.39
N GLY A 45 5.27 1.00 -16.90
CA GLY A 45 3.91 0.78 -17.39
C GLY A 45 2.83 0.76 -16.28
N GLU A 46 3.21 0.49 -15.03
CA GLU A 46 2.32 0.64 -13.88
C GLU A 46 2.06 2.12 -13.60
N ILE A 47 3.13 2.91 -13.51
CA ILE A 47 3.04 4.36 -13.27
C ILE A 47 2.23 5.04 -14.38
N ASP A 48 2.53 4.76 -15.66
CA ASP A 48 1.79 5.34 -16.79
C ASP A 48 0.28 5.08 -16.70
N ARG A 49 -0.11 3.92 -16.19
CA ARG A 49 -1.52 3.49 -16.12
C ARG A 49 -2.22 3.94 -14.84
N LEU A 50 -1.52 3.94 -13.71
CA LEU A 50 -2.14 4.08 -12.40
C LEU A 50 -1.95 5.47 -11.78
N LEU A 51 -0.90 6.21 -12.18
CA LEU A 51 -0.69 7.57 -11.71
C LEU A 51 -1.87 8.50 -12.03
N PRO A 52 -2.45 8.51 -13.26
CA PRO A 52 -3.60 9.36 -13.56
C PRO A 52 -4.80 9.14 -12.64
N LEU A 53 -5.04 7.89 -12.21
CA LEU A 53 -6.11 7.55 -11.28
C LEU A 53 -5.85 8.14 -9.89
N LEU A 54 -4.62 8.01 -9.39
CA LEU A 54 -4.21 8.58 -8.11
C LEU A 54 -4.28 10.10 -8.10
N ILE A 55 -3.81 10.72 -9.17
CA ILE A 55 -3.84 12.18 -9.32
C ILE A 55 -5.28 12.70 -9.41
N GLY A 56 -6.14 12.05 -10.20
CA GLY A 56 -7.56 12.43 -10.25
C GLY A 56 -8.24 12.33 -8.88
N ALA A 57 -7.90 11.31 -8.08
CA ALA A 57 -8.39 11.21 -6.70
C ALA A 57 -7.83 12.35 -5.81
N ALA A 58 -6.55 12.70 -5.96
CA ALA A 58 -5.94 13.82 -5.24
C ALA A 58 -6.60 15.16 -5.60
N GLU A 59 -6.93 15.41 -6.89
CA GLU A 59 -7.67 16.59 -7.32
C GLU A 59 -9.05 16.71 -6.67
N ILE A 60 -9.78 15.58 -6.57
CA ILE A 60 -11.09 15.53 -5.92
C ILE A 60 -10.96 15.84 -4.43
N LEU A 61 -10.01 15.19 -3.76
CA LEU A 61 -9.76 15.37 -2.33
C LEU A 61 -9.27 16.79 -2.00
N HIS A 62 -8.37 17.36 -2.79
CA HIS A 62 -7.82 18.70 -2.57
C HIS A 62 -8.90 19.78 -2.65
N LYS A 63 -9.89 19.65 -3.54
CA LYS A 63 -11.03 20.58 -3.60
C LYS A 63 -11.83 20.62 -2.31
N LYS A 64 -11.91 19.51 -1.58
CA LYS A 64 -12.66 19.36 -0.33
C LYS A 64 -11.79 19.59 0.91
N TYR A 65 -10.52 19.21 0.83
CA TYR A 65 -9.53 19.25 1.90
C TYR A 65 -8.24 19.90 1.40
N PRO A 66 -8.17 21.23 1.28
CA PRO A 66 -7.00 21.94 0.69
C PRO A 66 -5.68 21.73 1.44
N GLU A 67 -5.75 21.39 2.74
CA GLU A 67 -4.57 21.16 3.59
C GLU A 67 -4.04 19.72 3.49
N LEU A 68 -4.75 18.82 2.82
CA LEU A 68 -4.31 17.45 2.67
C LEU A 68 -3.05 17.35 1.81
N GLU A 69 -2.05 16.63 2.27
CA GLU A 69 -0.78 16.45 1.60
C GLU A 69 -0.62 15.04 1.03
N PHE A 70 0.04 14.94 -0.13
CA PHE A 70 0.18 13.68 -0.87
C PHE A 70 1.65 13.32 -1.04
N LEU A 71 2.00 12.09 -0.72
CA LEU A 71 3.37 11.57 -0.81
C LEU A 71 3.46 10.52 -1.92
N ILE A 72 4.34 10.72 -2.88
CA ILE A 72 4.55 9.78 -3.99
C ILE A 72 6.00 9.27 -3.94
N PRO A 73 6.25 7.98 -3.66
CA PRO A 73 7.60 7.45 -3.69
C PRO A 73 8.07 7.20 -5.12
N ALA A 74 9.30 7.60 -5.42
CA ALA A 74 10.00 7.30 -6.65
C ALA A 74 11.23 6.44 -6.36
N ILE A 75 11.33 5.25 -6.95
CA ILE A 75 12.42 4.30 -6.67
C ILE A 75 13.77 4.73 -7.27
N ASN A 76 13.74 5.63 -8.27
CA ASN A 76 14.93 6.19 -8.92
C ASN A 76 14.54 7.46 -9.70
N ASP A 77 15.55 8.19 -10.15
CA ASP A 77 15.41 9.44 -10.89
C ASP A 77 14.51 9.30 -12.15
N ALA A 78 14.64 8.22 -12.93
CA ALA A 78 13.79 7.99 -14.10
C ALA A 78 12.30 7.86 -13.76
N ARG A 79 11.97 7.29 -12.58
CA ARG A 79 10.59 7.22 -12.09
C ARG A 79 10.12 8.55 -11.52
N LYS A 80 11.02 9.29 -10.87
CA LYS A 80 10.76 10.66 -10.41
C LYS A 80 10.37 11.57 -11.59
N GLN A 81 11.20 11.62 -12.63
CA GLN A 81 10.90 12.40 -13.84
C GLN A 81 9.58 12.00 -14.52
N GLN A 82 9.28 10.70 -14.55
CA GLN A 82 8.00 10.20 -15.06
C GLN A 82 6.81 10.70 -14.24
N ILE A 83 6.90 10.70 -12.90
CA ILE A 83 5.87 11.20 -12.01
C ILE A 83 5.75 12.73 -12.15
N GLU A 84 6.86 13.46 -12.15
CA GLU A 84 6.90 14.91 -12.34
C GLU A 84 6.23 15.32 -13.67
N HIS A 85 6.51 14.59 -14.74
CA HIS A 85 5.83 14.79 -16.02
C HIS A 85 4.32 14.55 -15.92
N GLY A 86 3.90 13.51 -15.19
CA GLY A 86 2.49 13.18 -14.96
C GLY A 86 1.71 14.24 -14.18
N ILE A 87 2.39 15.05 -13.35
CA ILE A 87 1.76 16.11 -12.54
C ILE A 87 2.03 17.52 -13.06
N GLN A 88 2.71 17.69 -14.19
CA GLN A 88 3.17 19.00 -14.68
C GLN A 88 2.04 20.01 -14.92
N ASN A 89 0.88 19.53 -15.35
CA ASN A 89 -0.28 20.34 -15.73
C ASN A 89 -1.31 20.53 -14.60
N LEU A 90 -1.00 20.08 -13.38
CA LEU A 90 -1.87 20.28 -12.24
C LEU A 90 -1.91 21.74 -11.80
N ASP A 91 -3.01 22.11 -11.15
CA ASP A 91 -3.11 23.40 -10.48
C ASP A 91 -1.97 23.61 -9.49
N VAL A 92 -1.47 24.83 -9.40
CA VAL A 92 -0.30 25.19 -8.58
C VAL A 92 -0.56 24.89 -7.11
N THR A 93 -1.79 25.10 -6.62
CA THR A 93 -2.14 24.86 -5.21
C THR A 93 -2.07 23.36 -4.87
N LEU A 94 -2.64 22.49 -5.69
CA LEU A 94 -2.50 21.04 -5.49
C LEU A 94 -1.05 20.60 -5.67
N LYS A 95 -0.35 21.11 -6.69
CA LYS A 95 1.04 20.73 -6.94
C LYS A 95 1.96 21.04 -5.75
N SER A 96 1.71 22.12 -5.02
CA SER A 96 2.45 22.48 -3.81
C SER A 96 2.18 21.54 -2.62
N LYS A 97 1.14 20.71 -2.69
CA LYS A 97 0.77 19.70 -1.69
C LYS A 97 1.20 18.28 -2.08
N ILE A 98 1.90 18.11 -3.20
CA ILE A 98 2.41 16.81 -3.66
C ILE A 98 3.93 16.77 -3.47
N TYR A 99 4.40 15.82 -2.66
CA TYR A 99 5.81 15.58 -2.39
C TYR A 99 6.26 14.29 -3.11
N ILE A 100 7.16 14.41 -4.06
CA ILE A 100 7.79 13.26 -4.72
C ILE A 100 9.08 12.95 -3.97
N LEU A 101 9.13 11.80 -3.32
CA LEU A 101 10.22 11.37 -2.46
C LEU A 101 11.00 10.23 -3.14
N GLU A 102 12.32 10.36 -3.20
CA GLU A 102 13.18 9.38 -3.86
C GLU A 102 14.14 8.69 -2.89
N ASN A 103 14.68 7.54 -3.33
CA ASN A 103 15.74 6.88 -2.59
C ASN A 103 16.97 7.78 -2.49
N THR A 104 17.50 7.94 -1.29
CA THR A 104 18.76 8.67 -1.04
C THR A 104 19.99 7.80 -1.27
N ASP A 105 19.83 6.48 -1.22
CA ASP A 105 20.86 5.48 -1.41
C ASP A 105 20.26 4.15 -1.94
N ALA A 106 21.13 3.20 -2.32
CA ALA A 106 20.71 1.92 -2.89
C ALA A 106 19.97 0.99 -1.89
N GLU A 107 20.13 1.21 -0.59
CA GLU A 107 19.50 0.40 0.47
C GLU A 107 18.17 1.01 0.94
N SER A 108 17.92 2.27 0.62
CA SER A 108 16.73 2.97 1.07
C SER A 108 15.48 2.35 0.42
N LYS A 109 14.49 2.11 1.25
CA LYS A 109 13.18 1.57 0.84
C LYS A 109 12.15 2.69 0.89
N ILE A 110 12.32 3.69 0.01
CA ILE A 110 11.49 4.91 0.04
C ILE A 110 9.98 4.61 0.07
N GLY A 111 9.52 3.60 -0.66
CA GLY A 111 8.11 3.20 -0.63
C GLY A 111 7.64 2.83 0.78
N ARG A 112 8.47 2.09 1.53
CA ARG A 112 8.17 1.73 2.93
C ARG A 112 8.24 2.94 3.85
N MET A 113 9.21 3.82 3.68
CA MET A 113 9.35 5.05 4.48
C MET A 113 8.14 5.95 4.27
N VAL A 114 7.72 6.16 3.03
CA VAL A 114 6.53 6.93 2.66
C VAL A 114 5.27 6.30 3.26
N MET A 115 5.06 4.99 3.12
CA MET A 115 3.93 4.32 3.76
C MET A 115 3.94 4.50 5.28
N ASN A 116 5.12 4.38 5.92
CA ASN A 116 5.23 4.52 7.37
C ASN A 116 4.95 5.94 7.87
N ALA A 117 5.25 6.95 7.07
CA ALA A 117 5.01 8.38 7.39
C ALA A 117 3.61 8.87 7.01
N SER A 118 2.77 8.03 6.40
CA SER A 118 1.44 8.42 5.93
C SER A 118 0.34 7.96 6.87
N ASP A 119 -0.70 8.77 6.98
CA ASP A 119 -1.91 8.45 7.75
C ASP A 119 -2.79 7.45 6.99
N ILE A 120 -2.82 7.55 5.66
CA ILE A 120 -3.57 6.68 4.76
C ILE A 120 -2.69 6.29 3.57
N VAL A 121 -2.85 5.07 3.07
CA VAL A 121 -2.10 4.56 1.92
C VAL A 121 -3.04 4.14 0.80
N ALA A 122 -2.93 4.76 -0.37
CA ALA A 122 -3.57 4.34 -1.60
C ALA A 122 -2.51 3.69 -2.50
N LEU A 123 -2.65 2.38 -2.77
CA LEU A 123 -1.59 1.64 -3.45
C LEU A 123 -2.11 0.65 -4.48
N ALA A 124 -1.31 0.45 -5.52
CA ALA A 124 -1.53 -0.64 -6.47
C ALA A 124 -1.43 -2.00 -5.76
N SER A 125 -2.34 -2.92 -6.08
CA SER A 125 -2.31 -4.27 -5.52
C SER A 125 -1.00 -4.99 -5.87
N GLY A 126 -0.35 -5.56 -4.85
CA GLY A 126 0.92 -6.26 -4.95
C GLY A 126 1.53 -6.53 -3.58
N THR A 127 2.83 -6.84 -3.53
CA THR A 127 3.56 -7.12 -2.27
C THR A 127 3.59 -5.92 -1.32
N ALA A 128 3.49 -4.69 -1.84
CA ALA A 128 3.41 -3.48 -1.03
C ALA A 128 2.19 -3.44 -0.10
N THR A 129 1.09 -4.15 -0.46
CA THR A 129 -0.09 -4.26 0.42
C THR A 129 0.22 -5.02 1.71
N LEU A 130 1.10 -6.02 1.66
CA LEU A 130 1.59 -6.71 2.85
C LEU A 130 2.47 -5.79 3.71
N GLU A 131 3.34 -5.00 3.09
CA GLU A 131 4.17 -4.04 3.82
C GLU A 131 3.32 -2.98 4.53
N ALA A 132 2.34 -2.38 3.85
CA ALA A 132 1.41 -1.41 4.44
C ALA A 132 0.61 -2.01 5.61
N MET A 133 0.14 -3.26 5.47
CA MET A 133 -0.52 -4.00 6.54
C MET A 133 0.40 -4.21 7.75
N LEU A 134 1.65 -4.61 7.54
CA LEU A 134 2.63 -4.82 8.60
C LEU A 134 3.09 -3.52 9.27
N LEU A 135 2.98 -2.39 8.57
CA LEU A 135 3.15 -1.04 9.14
C LEU A 135 1.88 -0.53 9.85
N HIS A 136 0.80 -1.31 9.84
CA HIS A 136 -0.51 -0.98 10.43
C HIS A 136 -1.12 0.31 9.86
N ARG A 137 -0.88 0.60 8.57
CA ARG A 137 -1.45 1.80 7.94
C ARG A 137 -2.81 1.49 7.35
N PRO A 138 -3.82 2.35 7.60
CA PRO A 138 -5.08 2.29 6.87
C PRO A 138 -4.81 2.38 5.37
N MET A 139 -5.47 1.53 4.58
CA MET A 139 -5.19 1.50 3.15
C MET A 139 -6.43 1.17 2.30
N VAL A 140 -6.39 1.65 1.08
CA VAL A 140 -7.22 1.21 -0.02
C VAL A 140 -6.31 0.71 -1.14
N THR A 141 -6.64 -0.42 -1.73
CA THR A 141 -5.89 -0.95 -2.88
C THR A 141 -6.72 -0.89 -4.16
N PHE A 142 -6.03 -0.69 -5.27
CA PHE A 142 -6.65 -0.65 -6.58
C PHE A 142 -5.81 -1.41 -7.59
N TYR A 143 -6.45 -1.86 -8.68
CA TYR A 143 -5.76 -2.56 -9.74
C TYR A 143 -6.47 -2.41 -11.09
N LYS A 144 -5.69 -2.07 -12.11
CA LYS A 144 -6.12 -2.05 -13.51
C LYS A 144 -5.19 -2.91 -14.35
N LEU A 145 -5.67 -4.04 -14.84
CA LEU A 145 -5.01 -4.83 -15.87
C LEU A 145 -5.32 -4.25 -17.25
N HIS A 146 -4.48 -4.56 -18.21
CA HIS A 146 -4.89 -4.43 -19.61
C HIS A 146 -6.14 -5.28 -19.83
N TRP A 147 -7.13 -4.76 -20.56
CA TRP A 147 -8.45 -5.39 -20.70
C TRP A 147 -8.39 -6.85 -21.14
N LEU A 148 -7.49 -7.17 -22.09
CA LEU A 148 -7.29 -8.53 -22.61
C LEU A 148 -6.78 -9.48 -21.51
N THR A 149 -5.80 -9.06 -20.73
CA THR A 149 -5.24 -9.83 -19.61
C THR A 149 -6.30 -10.06 -18.54
N TYR A 150 -7.14 -9.05 -18.26
CA TYR A 150 -8.24 -9.18 -17.31
C TYR A 150 -9.29 -10.19 -17.78
N MET A 151 -9.68 -10.16 -19.04
CA MET A 151 -10.63 -11.12 -19.60
C MET A 151 -10.13 -12.55 -19.45
N ILE A 152 -8.86 -12.82 -19.79
CA ILE A 152 -8.23 -14.14 -19.61
C ILE A 152 -8.18 -14.54 -18.12
N ALA A 153 -7.72 -13.63 -17.27
CA ALA A 153 -7.61 -13.89 -15.83
C ALA A 153 -8.97 -14.19 -15.19
N LYS A 154 -10.02 -13.48 -15.56
CA LYS A 154 -11.39 -13.67 -15.06
C LYS A 154 -11.94 -15.07 -15.35
N PHE A 155 -11.57 -15.67 -16.47
CA PHE A 155 -11.98 -17.04 -16.82
C PHE A 155 -11.14 -18.11 -16.12
N LEU A 156 -9.85 -17.84 -15.91
CA LEU A 156 -8.91 -18.83 -15.37
C LEU A 156 -8.81 -18.80 -13.84
N VAL A 157 -9.05 -17.66 -13.21
CA VAL A 157 -8.75 -17.45 -11.80
C VAL A 157 -10.01 -16.98 -11.07
N LYS A 158 -10.60 -17.88 -10.30
CA LYS A 158 -11.74 -17.59 -9.40
C LYS A 158 -11.22 -17.38 -7.98
N ILE A 159 -10.55 -16.26 -7.72
CA ILE A 159 -10.14 -15.88 -6.35
C ILE A 159 -11.10 -14.85 -5.80
N PRO A 160 -11.50 -14.95 -4.53
CA PRO A 160 -12.41 -13.99 -3.91
C PRO A 160 -11.73 -12.65 -3.59
N TYR A 161 -10.40 -12.64 -3.47
CA TYR A 161 -9.59 -11.48 -3.07
C TYR A 161 -8.32 -11.37 -3.90
N TYR A 162 -7.84 -10.14 -4.11
CA TYR A 162 -6.65 -9.85 -4.93
C TYR A 162 -5.48 -9.29 -4.12
N SER A 163 -5.74 -8.68 -2.96
CA SER A 163 -4.70 -8.15 -2.07
C SER A 163 -4.26 -9.18 -1.05
N LEU A 164 -2.98 -9.17 -0.70
CA LEU A 164 -2.44 -10.10 0.29
C LEU A 164 -3.14 -9.99 1.66
N PRO A 165 -3.49 -8.80 2.20
CA PRO A 165 -4.25 -8.72 3.44
C PRO A 165 -5.58 -9.48 3.41
N ASN A 166 -6.38 -9.30 2.36
CA ASN A 166 -7.67 -9.98 2.25
C ASN A 166 -7.51 -11.50 2.02
N ILE A 167 -6.51 -11.92 1.24
CA ILE A 167 -6.17 -13.34 1.03
C ILE A 167 -5.77 -14.00 2.35
N ILE A 168 -4.85 -13.37 3.11
CA ILE A 168 -4.37 -13.89 4.39
C ILE A 168 -5.50 -13.94 5.43
N ALA A 169 -6.35 -12.91 5.47
CA ALA A 169 -7.48 -12.86 6.38
C ALA A 169 -8.63 -13.81 6.02
N GLY A 170 -8.68 -14.32 4.78
CA GLY A 170 -9.81 -15.10 4.24
C GLY A 170 -11.13 -14.30 4.19
N LYS A 171 -11.07 -12.99 4.35
CA LYS A 171 -12.20 -12.05 4.35
C LYS A 171 -11.76 -10.66 3.90
N LYS A 172 -12.74 -9.82 3.56
CA LYS A 172 -12.47 -8.41 3.22
C LYS A 172 -12.10 -7.62 4.49
N VAL A 173 -10.84 -7.21 4.59
CA VAL A 173 -10.32 -6.30 5.64
C VAL A 173 -9.93 -4.94 5.07
N ILE A 174 -9.60 -4.88 3.78
CA ILE A 174 -9.34 -3.64 3.06
C ILE A 174 -10.20 -3.56 1.80
N GLN A 175 -10.48 -2.35 1.33
CA GLN A 175 -11.20 -2.15 0.07
C GLN A 175 -10.27 -2.42 -1.11
N GLU A 176 -10.80 -3.16 -2.10
CA GLU A 176 -10.15 -3.43 -3.38
C GLU A 176 -10.98 -2.81 -4.51
N LEU A 177 -10.42 -1.87 -5.23
CA LEU A 177 -11.03 -1.26 -6.41
C LEU A 177 -10.43 -1.90 -7.66
N ILE A 178 -11.20 -2.73 -8.35
CA ILE A 178 -10.69 -3.55 -9.45
C ILE A 178 -11.33 -3.10 -10.77
N GLN A 179 -10.50 -2.87 -11.79
CA GLN A 179 -10.90 -2.58 -13.17
C GLN A 179 -11.89 -1.40 -13.29
N ALA A 180 -13.18 -1.65 -13.47
CA ALA A 180 -14.21 -0.63 -13.62
C ALA A 180 -14.42 0.18 -12.34
N ASP A 181 -14.24 -0.44 -11.17
CA ASP A 181 -14.38 0.23 -9.86
C ASP A 181 -13.15 1.10 -9.54
N ALA A 182 -12.02 0.87 -10.22
CA ALA A 182 -10.81 1.67 -10.05
C ALA A 182 -10.94 3.00 -10.79
N THR A 183 -11.72 3.94 -10.24
CA THR A 183 -11.90 5.31 -10.73
C THR A 183 -11.37 6.32 -9.72
N PRO A 184 -11.02 7.56 -10.15
CA PRO A 184 -10.63 8.63 -9.23
C PRO A 184 -11.69 8.91 -8.15
N GLU A 185 -12.97 8.89 -8.52
CA GLU A 185 -14.09 9.18 -7.63
C GLU A 185 -14.23 8.11 -6.54
N HIS A 186 -14.19 6.83 -6.94
CA HIS A 186 -14.25 5.72 -5.97
C HIS A 186 -13.03 5.73 -5.06
N LEU A 187 -11.84 5.97 -5.62
CA LEU A 187 -10.61 6.03 -4.83
C LEU A 187 -10.62 7.18 -3.83
N ALA A 188 -11.05 8.37 -4.25
CA ALA A 188 -11.21 9.51 -3.36
C ALA A 188 -12.22 9.24 -2.24
N SER A 189 -13.36 8.62 -2.58
CA SER A 189 -14.39 8.24 -1.60
C SER A 189 -13.87 7.24 -0.57
N GLU A 190 -13.08 6.24 -0.98
CA GLU A 190 -12.51 5.25 -0.04
C GLU A 190 -11.41 5.86 0.83
N ILE A 191 -10.57 6.76 0.29
CA ILE A 191 -9.60 7.53 1.09
C ILE A 191 -10.35 8.39 2.12
N GLU A 192 -11.41 9.08 1.72
CA GLU A 192 -12.21 9.91 2.61
C GLU A 192 -12.82 9.11 3.77
N LYS A 193 -13.31 7.91 3.53
CA LYS A 193 -13.80 7.01 4.60
C LYS A 193 -12.71 6.67 5.62
N LEU A 194 -11.46 6.53 5.15
CA LEU A 194 -10.32 6.26 6.02
C LEU A 194 -9.80 7.50 6.76
N MET A 195 -10.26 8.71 6.40
CA MET A 195 -10.00 9.92 7.19
C MET A 195 -10.84 9.95 8.48
N ASP A 196 -11.90 9.14 8.55
CA ASP A 196 -12.63 8.92 9.80
C ASP A 196 -11.80 8.07 10.77
N ASN A 197 -11.57 8.61 11.96
CA ASN A 197 -10.71 8.01 12.98
C ASN A 197 -11.17 6.61 13.41
N GLU A 198 -12.48 6.37 13.50
CA GLU A 198 -13.02 5.07 13.91
C GLU A 198 -12.76 4.01 12.84
N THR A 199 -13.06 4.35 11.58
CA THR A 199 -12.82 3.47 10.42
C THR A 199 -11.35 3.13 10.27
N ALA A 200 -10.46 4.12 10.36
CA ALA A 200 -9.01 3.93 10.33
C ALA A 200 -8.53 3.04 11.46
N HIS A 201 -8.99 3.30 12.68
CA HIS A 201 -8.60 2.53 13.87
C HIS A 201 -9.01 1.07 13.76
N ILE A 202 -10.23 0.78 13.32
CA ILE A 202 -10.70 -0.61 13.10
C ILE A 202 -9.75 -1.34 12.15
N GLN A 203 -9.41 -0.74 11.02
CA GLN A 203 -8.52 -1.36 10.04
C GLN A 203 -7.09 -1.56 10.62
N MET A 204 -6.56 -0.59 11.35
CA MET A 204 -5.26 -0.69 12.01
C MET A 204 -5.21 -1.85 13.03
N MET A 205 -6.26 -2.02 13.82
CA MET A 205 -6.35 -3.12 14.80
C MET A 205 -6.42 -4.49 14.12
N GLN A 206 -7.12 -4.60 13.00
CA GLN A 206 -7.14 -5.82 12.18
C GLN A 206 -5.72 -6.12 11.63
N HIS A 207 -5.02 -5.13 11.10
CA HIS A 207 -3.65 -5.26 10.63
C HIS A 207 -2.69 -5.70 11.73
N LEU A 208 -2.78 -5.11 12.91
CA LEU A 208 -1.96 -5.48 14.07
C LEU A 208 -2.21 -6.94 14.50
N SER A 209 -3.47 -7.39 14.50
CA SER A 209 -3.82 -8.77 14.79
C SER A 209 -3.20 -9.75 13.78
N MET A 210 -3.32 -9.44 12.50
CA MET A 210 -2.74 -10.24 11.41
C MET A 210 -1.20 -10.25 11.48
N HIS A 211 -0.57 -9.11 11.79
CA HIS A 211 0.88 -9.03 11.97
C HIS A 211 1.36 -9.98 13.09
N LYS A 212 0.70 -9.99 14.24
CA LYS A 212 1.01 -10.92 15.34
C LYS A 212 0.90 -12.38 14.91
N GLN A 213 -0.14 -12.74 14.15
CA GLN A 213 -0.30 -14.10 13.61
C GLN A 213 0.82 -14.49 12.64
N LEU A 214 1.24 -13.55 11.78
CA LEU A 214 2.34 -13.78 10.82
C LEU A 214 3.71 -13.89 11.48
N ILE A 215 3.91 -13.32 12.68
CA ILE A 215 5.14 -13.49 13.45
C ILE A 215 5.20 -14.90 14.07
N SER A 216 4.11 -15.36 14.69
CA SER A 216 4.11 -16.58 15.48
C SER A 216 4.31 -17.85 14.65
N GLY A 217 3.67 -17.95 13.45
CA GLY A 217 3.71 -19.20 12.68
C GLY A 217 3.21 -20.41 13.47
N ASP A 218 3.16 -21.58 12.84
CA ASP A 218 2.83 -22.85 13.49
C ASP A 218 4.09 -23.51 14.10
N THR A 219 5.27 -23.11 13.66
CA THR A 219 6.57 -23.58 14.16
C THR A 219 7.55 -22.43 14.30
N GLU A 220 8.33 -22.44 15.40
CA GLU A 220 9.31 -21.37 15.65
C GLU A 220 10.51 -21.39 14.70
N ASN A 221 10.87 -22.59 14.19
CA ASN A 221 12.04 -22.79 13.35
C ASN A 221 11.67 -23.42 11.99
N PRO A 222 11.93 -22.74 10.86
CA PRO A 222 11.71 -23.29 9.52
C PRO A 222 12.47 -24.61 9.25
N VAL A 223 13.64 -24.80 9.87
CA VAL A 223 14.44 -26.02 9.71
C VAL A 223 13.73 -27.21 10.35
N ASP A 224 13.17 -27.03 11.54
CA ASP A 224 12.42 -28.10 12.24
C ASP A 224 11.14 -28.45 11.47
N ALA A 225 10.47 -27.48 10.86
CA ALA A 225 9.32 -27.71 9.98
C ALA A 225 9.69 -28.59 8.79
N ILE A 226 10.82 -28.31 8.10
CA ILE A 226 11.33 -29.12 6.98
C ILE A 226 11.66 -30.53 7.46
N LEU A 227 12.39 -30.67 8.56
CA LEU A 227 12.76 -31.97 9.11
C LEU A 227 11.54 -32.81 9.51
N ASN A 228 10.51 -32.19 10.06
CA ASN A 228 9.27 -32.87 10.42
C ASN A 228 8.47 -33.31 9.17
N CYS A 229 8.42 -32.48 8.12
CA CYS A 229 7.82 -32.86 6.84
C CYS A 229 8.53 -34.05 6.16
N LEU A 230 9.89 -34.12 6.30
CA LEU A 230 10.67 -35.23 5.74
C LEU A 230 10.48 -36.54 6.51
N LYS A 231 10.21 -36.47 7.83
CA LYS A 231 9.99 -37.67 8.66
C LYS A 231 8.59 -38.28 8.47
N THR A 232 7.63 -37.52 7.96
CA THR A 232 6.24 -37.94 7.73
C THR A 232 5.96 -38.35 6.28
N SER A 233 6.94 -38.32 5.44
CA SER A 233 6.89 -38.79 4.03
C SER A 233 7.53 -40.17 3.89
#